data_c900d839ecc165a31acb4d33dcd4245a
#
_entry.id   c900d839ecc165a31acb4d33dcd4245a
#
_cell.length_a   1.000
_cell.length_b   1.000
_cell.length_c   1.000
_cell.angle_alpha   90.00
_cell.angle_beta   90.00
_cell.angle_gamma   90.00
#
_symmetry.space_group_name_H-M   'P 1'
#
loop_
_entity.id
_entity.type
_entity.pdbx_description
1 polymer ?
#
loop_
_entity_poly.entity_id
_entity_poly.type
_entity_poly.pdbx_seq_one_letter_code
_entity_poly.pdbx_strand_id
1 'polypeptide(L)'
;DYGASVAAWCALVRPDIFKRCALMSAPFDGPPKSPAVSRAEIVKQDVTDDIHSEMAKLSRPRKHYHWYYSTPAANDDMVNCSQGIHDFLRAYYHHKSADWLENQPHKLEAWKATELEKMPTYYIMDLDDTMPEAVAREMPSKLEIQANTWLTDQELSIYAEEYTSNGFQGGLN
;
A
#
# COMPACT_ATOMS: atom_id res chain seq x y z
N ASP A 1 1.68 -3.48 9.50
CA ASP A 1 0.55 -3.35 8.62
C ASP A 1 -0.75 -3.65 9.39
N TYR A 2 -1.89 -3.95 8.75
CA TYR A 2 -3.19 -4.18 9.45
C TYR A 2 -3.12 -5.12 10.65
N GLY A 3 -2.28 -6.16 10.57
CA GLY A 3 -2.03 -7.06 11.70
C GLY A 3 -1.52 -6.36 12.95
N ALA A 4 -0.78 -5.26 12.83
CA ALA A 4 -0.35 -4.46 13.98
C ALA A 4 -1.55 -3.83 14.70
N SER A 5 -2.49 -3.26 13.94
CA SER A 5 -3.73 -2.70 14.50
C SER A 5 -4.57 -3.79 15.20
N VAL A 6 -4.74 -4.94 14.55
CA VAL A 6 -5.47 -6.08 15.13
C VAL A 6 -4.81 -6.55 16.43
N ALA A 7 -3.49 -6.73 16.45
CA ALA A 7 -2.75 -7.14 17.65
C ALA A 7 -2.90 -6.13 18.79
N ALA A 8 -2.85 -4.84 18.50
CA ALA A 8 -3.05 -3.78 19.47
C ALA A 8 -4.46 -3.80 20.09
N TRP A 9 -5.49 -3.96 19.24
CA TRP A 9 -6.87 -4.10 19.71
C TRP A 9 -7.06 -5.36 20.55
N CYS A 10 -6.48 -6.50 20.16
CA CYS A 10 -6.51 -7.71 20.98
C CYS A 10 -5.91 -7.49 22.35
N ALA A 11 -4.74 -6.83 22.43
CA ALA A 11 -4.11 -6.53 23.71
C ALA A 11 -4.93 -5.55 24.57
N LEU A 12 -5.59 -4.59 23.94
CA LEU A 12 -6.42 -3.60 24.63
C LEU A 12 -7.71 -4.21 25.19
N VAL A 13 -8.43 -5.03 24.40
CA VAL A 13 -9.77 -5.53 24.79
C VAL A 13 -9.70 -6.85 25.59
N ARG A 14 -8.60 -7.58 25.46
CA ARG A 14 -8.38 -8.85 26.18
C ARG A 14 -6.98 -8.93 26.82
N PRO A 15 -6.65 -8.00 27.74
CA PRO A 15 -5.35 -8.00 28.44
C PRO A 15 -5.17 -9.23 29.34
N ASP A 16 -6.24 -9.95 29.63
CA ASP A 16 -6.23 -11.24 30.33
C ASP A 16 -5.60 -12.35 29.48
N ILE A 17 -5.73 -12.29 28.15
CA ILE A 17 -5.18 -13.25 27.18
C ILE A 17 -3.88 -12.72 26.58
N PHE A 18 -3.92 -11.54 26.00
CA PHE A 18 -2.80 -10.93 25.27
C PHE A 18 -1.97 -10.06 26.22
N LYS A 19 -0.96 -10.66 26.85
CA LYS A 19 -0.14 -10.00 27.88
C LYS A 19 0.88 -9.03 27.31
N ARG A 20 1.29 -9.22 26.06
CA ARG A 20 2.29 -8.41 25.35
C ARG A 20 1.97 -8.41 23.88
N CYS A 21 2.25 -7.30 23.19
CA CYS A 21 2.26 -7.26 21.73
C CYS A 21 3.45 -6.42 21.23
N ALA A 22 3.94 -6.77 20.05
CA ALA A 22 4.91 -5.98 19.32
C ALA A 22 4.25 -5.47 18.05
N LEU A 23 4.31 -4.15 17.82
CA LEU A 23 3.76 -3.52 16.64
C LEU A 23 4.90 -3.19 15.69
N MET A 24 4.79 -3.66 14.45
CA MET A 24 5.76 -3.39 13.40
C MET A 24 5.07 -2.71 12.22
N SER A 25 5.70 -1.68 11.69
CA SER A 25 5.30 -0.90 10.51
C SER A 25 4.12 0.06 10.72
N ALA A 26 3.08 -0.31 11.47
CA ALA A 26 1.92 0.55 11.69
C ALA A 26 1.80 0.91 13.18
N PRO A 27 1.78 2.20 13.54
CA PRO A 27 1.50 2.63 14.89
C PRO A 27 0.03 2.36 15.26
N PHE A 28 -0.26 2.34 16.55
CA PHE A 28 -1.62 2.24 17.06
C PHE A 28 -2.01 3.54 17.76
N ASP A 29 -2.96 4.25 17.19
CA ASP A 29 -3.41 5.56 17.69
C ASP A 29 -4.35 5.47 18.91
N GLY A 30 -4.62 4.24 19.38
CA GLY A 30 -5.54 4.00 20.48
C GLY A 30 -7.01 3.90 20.02
N PRO A 31 -7.94 3.73 20.97
CA PRO A 31 -9.36 3.76 20.68
C PRO A 31 -9.78 5.14 20.14
N PRO A 32 -10.81 5.18 19.28
CA PRO A 32 -11.36 6.45 18.82
C PRO A 32 -11.76 7.31 20.01
N LYS A 33 -11.46 8.59 19.95
CA LYS A 33 -11.87 9.54 20.98
C LYS A 33 -13.38 9.45 21.14
N SER A 34 -13.84 9.39 22.40
CA SER A 34 -15.26 9.23 22.73
C SER A 34 -16.17 10.15 21.93
N PRO A 35 -17.36 9.68 21.48
CA PRO A 35 -18.32 10.49 20.72
C PRO A 35 -18.97 11.66 21.50
N ALA A 36 -18.45 12.01 22.70
CA ALA A 36 -18.71 13.32 23.32
C ALA A 36 -18.09 14.48 22.49
N VAL A 37 -17.35 14.19 21.47
CA VAL A 37 -16.90 15.14 20.44
C VAL A 37 -18.12 15.57 19.63
N SER A 38 -18.40 16.85 19.66
CA SER A 38 -19.61 17.46 19.09
C SER A 38 -19.82 17.07 17.64
N ARG A 39 -21.09 16.97 17.21
CA ARG A 39 -21.52 16.73 15.81
C ARG A 39 -20.79 17.64 14.79
N ALA A 40 -20.28 18.81 15.23
CA ALA A 40 -19.49 19.75 14.44
C ALA A 40 -18.05 19.25 14.14
N GLU A 41 -17.50 18.30 14.94
CA GLU A 41 -16.17 17.74 14.71
C GLU A 41 -16.23 16.46 13.86
N ILE A 42 -17.38 15.78 13.83
CA ILE A 42 -17.64 14.65 12.90
C ILE A 42 -17.71 15.17 11.45
N VAL A 43 -18.21 16.37 11.24
CA VAL A 43 -18.24 17.01 9.90
C VAL A 43 -16.84 17.36 9.38
N LYS A 44 -15.82 17.41 10.23
CA LYS A 44 -14.42 17.58 9.78
C LYS A 44 -13.78 16.29 9.27
N GLN A 45 -14.47 15.16 9.33
CA GLN A 45 -14.00 13.87 8.79
C GLN A 45 -14.30 13.69 7.30
N ASP A 46 -15.01 14.62 6.66
CA ASP A 46 -15.17 14.73 5.19
C ASP A 46 -13.87 15.16 4.45
N VAL A 47 -12.74 15.23 5.18
CA VAL A 47 -11.43 15.60 4.60
C VAL A 47 -10.88 14.52 3.67
N THR A 48 -11.36 13.28 3.75
CA THR A 48 -10.87 12.21 2.89
C THR A 48 -11.38 12.31 1.45
N ASP A 49 -12.64 12.73 1.26
CA ASP A 49 -13.21 12.87 -0.09
C ASP A 49 -12.59 14.04 -0.85
N ASP A 50 -12.13 15.06 -0.13
CA ASP A 50 -11.49 16.24 -0.72
C ASP A 50 -10.07 15.90 -1.23
N ILE A 51 -9.27 15.11 -0.51
CA ILE A 51 -7.89 14.79 -0.91
C ILE A 51 -7.83 13.99 -2.22
N HIS A 52 -8.79 13.08 -2.46
CA HIS A 52 -8.85 12.33 -3.72
C HIS A 52 -9.21 13.26 -4.88
N SER A 53 -10.15 14.16 -4.66
CA SER A 53 -10.51 15.19 -5.65
C SER A 53 -9.36 16.16 -5.93
N GLU A 54 -8.58 16.52 -4.91
CA GLU A 54 -7.39 17.35 -5.07
C GLU A 54 -6.29 16.62 -5.87
N MET A 55 -6.03 15.35 -5.54
CA MET A 55 -5.05 14.54 -6.27
C MET A 55 -5.43 14.34 -7.73
N ALA A 56 -6.72 14.15 -8.04
CA ALA A 56 -7.22 14.02 -9.40
C ALA A 56 -7.08 15.31 -10.23
N LYS A 57 -6.94 16.48 -9.58
CA LYS A 57 -6.76 17.78 -10.23
C LYS A 57 -5.31 18.21 -10.38
N LEU A 58 -4.35 17.42 -9.91
CA LEU A 58 -2.93 17.69 -10.12
C LEU A 58 -2.60 17.76 -11.61
N SER A 59 -1.51 18.43 -11.96
CA SER A 59 -1.01 18.48 -13.36
C SER A 59 -0.76 17.09 -13.95
N ARG A 60 -0.36 16.14 -13.11
CA ARG A 60 -0.35 14.70 -13.33
C ARG A 60 -1.39 14.12 -12.39
N PRO A 61 -2.60 13.77 -12.85
CA PRO A 61 -3.68 13.28 -12.01
C PRO A 61 -3.31 12.00 -11.25
N ARG A 62 -3.64 11.95 -9.97
CA ARG A 62 -3.20 10.87 -9.06
C ARG A 62 -4.36 10.30 -8.25
N LYS A 63 -4.16 9.08 -7.74
CA LYS A 63 -5.01 8.42 -6.74
C LYS A 63 -4.16 7.73 -5.68
N HIS A 64 -4.69 7.65 -4.46
CA HIS A 64 -4.05 6.87 -3.39
C HIS A 64 -4.26 5.37 -3.64
N TYR A 65 -3.25 4.53 -3.40
CA TYR A 65 -3.31 3.09 -3.63
C TYR A 65 -4.43 2.39 -2.84
N HIS A 66 -4.77 2.85 -1.64
CA HIS A 66 -5.90 2.31 -0.88
C HIS A 66 -7.22 2.48 -1.63
N TRP A 67 -7.39 3.60 -2.33
CA TRP A 67 -8.58 3.82 -3.17
C TRP A 67 -8.68 2.77 -4.27
N TYR A 68 -7.57 2.52 -4.96
CA TYR A 68 -7.53 1.47 -5.99
C TYR A 68 -7.78 0.09 -5.39
N TYR A 69 -7.13 -0.27 -4.28
CA TYR A 69 -7.33 -1.58 -3.62
C TYR A 69 -8.74 -1.80 -3.07
N SER A 70 -9.49 -0.74 -2.85
CA SER A 70 -10.89 -0.80 -2.43
C SER A 70 -11.86 -1.00 -3.60
N THR A 71 -11.38 -1.03 -4.86
CA THR A 71 -12.22 -1.28 -6.03
C THR A 71 -12.44 -2.77 -6.24
N PRO A 72 -13.59 -3.17 -6.79
CA PRO A 72 -13.85 -4.58 -7.13
C PRO A 72 -12.89 -5.15 -8.19
N ALA A 73 -12.31 -4.28 -9.04
CA ALA A 73 -11.44 -4.70 -10.13
C ALA A 73 -10.01 -5.04 -9.68
N ALA A 74 -9.55 -4.51 -8.53
CA ALA A 74 -8.14 -4.58 -8.14
C ALA A 74 -7.57 -6.00 -8.09
N ASN A 75 -8.35 -6.98 -7.62
CA ASN A 75 -7.91 -8.37 -7.61
C ASN A 75 -7.69 -8.89 -9.04
N ASP A 76 -8.66 -8.69 -9.91
CA ASP A 76 -8.63 -9.21 -11.28
C ASP A 76 -7.54 -8.52 -12.12
N ASP A 77 -7.34 -7.22 -11.94
CA ASP A 77 -6.25 -6.47 -12.57
C ASP A 77 -4.88 -7.05 -12.22
N MET A 78 -4.67 -7.43 -10.95
CA MET A 78 -3.40 -7.99 -10.48
C MET A 78 -3.22 -9.47 -10.89
N VAL A 79 -4.27 -10.28 -10.80
CA VAL A 79 -4.21 -11.70 -11.16
C VAL A 79 -4.02 -11.88 -12.66
N ASN A 80 -4.71 -11.06 -13.47
CA ASN A 80 -4.73 -11.17 -14.93
C ASN A 80 -3.82 -10.14 -15.63
N CYS A 81 -2.85 -9.56 -14.90
CA CYS A 81 -1.96 -8.56 -15.46
C CYS A 81 -1.13 -9.12 -16.64
N SER A 82 -0.91 -8.29 -17.65
CA SER A 82 -0.28 -8.69 -18.92
C SER A 82 1.15 -9.22 -18.76
N GLN A 83 1.91 -8.72 -17.77
CA GLN A 83 3.27 -9.18 -17.46
C GLN A 83 3.30 -10.50 -16.68
N GLY A 84 2.16 -10.99 -16.20
CA GLY A 84 2.06 -12.14 -15.31
C GLY A 84 2.44 -11.82 -13.86
N ILE A 85 1.94 -12.64 -12.92
CA ILE A 85 2.10 -12.40 -11.48
C ILE A 85 3.57 -12.37 -11.05
N HIS A 86 4.43 -13.22 -11.60
CA HIS A 86 5.85 -13.25 -11.27
C HIS A 86 6.53 -11.90 -11.55
N ASP A 87 6.38 -11.38 -12.75
CA ASP A 87 7.00 -10.11 -13.14
C ASP A 87 6.34 -8.91 -12.48
N PHE A 88 5.02 -8.97 -12.25
CA PHE A 88 4.33 -7.99 -11.43
C PHE A 88 4.94 -7.90 -10.03
N LEU A 89 5.10 -9.04 -9.35
CA LEU A 89 5.68 -9.08 -8.02
C LEU A 89 7.16 -8.67 -8.01
N ARG A 90 7.93 -9.04 -9.06
CA ARG A 90 9.32 -8.60 -9.21
C ARG A 90 9.43 -7.08 -9.24
N ALA A 91 8.63 -6.44 -10.09
CA ALA A 91 8.59 -4.98 -10.19
C ALA A 91 8.11 -4.32 -8.89
N TYR A 92 7.05 -4.87 -8.30
CA TYR A 92 6.45 -4.35 -7.05
C TYR A 92 7.42 -4.38 -5.87
N TYR A 93 8.11 -5.49 -5.65
CA TYR A 93 9.07 -5.61 -4.57
C TYR A 93 10.34 -4.80 -4.81
N HIS A 94 10.83 -4.75 -6.06
CA HIS A 94 11.95 -3.89 -6.41
C HIS A 94 11.64 -2.42 -6.11
N HIS A 95 10.53 -1.91 -6.61
CA HIS A 95 10.09 -0.52 -6.44
C HIS A 95 9.96 -0.12 -4.95
N LYS A 96 9.70 -1.09 -4.06
CA LYS A 96 9.61 -0.86 -2.61
C LYS A 96 10.92 -1.11 -1.85
N SER A 97 11.94 -1.59 -2.52
CA SER A 97 13.20 -1.98 -1.88
C SER A 97 14.23 -0.85 -1.84
N ALA A 98 15.30 -1.08 -1.10
CA ALA A 98 16.46 -0.18 -1.09
C ALA A 98 17.29 -0.26 -2.39
N ASP A 99 17.06 -1.28 -3.23
CA ASP A 99 17.74 -1.42 -4.51
C ASP A 99 17.19 -0.46 -5.58
N TRP A 100 15.96 0.04 -5.38
CA TRP A 100 15.41 1.09 -6.24
C TRP A 100 16.09 2.42 -5.90
N LEU A 101 16.89 2.93 -6.85
CA LEU A 101 17.77 4.08 -6.63
C LEU A 101 17.03 5.38 -6.30
N GLU A 102 15.78 5.51 -6.74
CA GLU A 102 14.95 6.67 -6.43
C GLU A 102 14.24 6.56 -5.08
N ASN A 103 14.45 5.47 -4.35
CA ASN A 103 13.89 5.29 -3.02
C ASN A 103 14.61 6.21 -2.00
N GLN A 104 14.12 7.44 -1.91
CA GLN A 104 14.64 8.46 -1.00
C GLN A 104 13.57 8.83 0.03
N PRO A 105 13.44 8.06 1.12
CA PRO A 105 12.44 8.32 2.14
C PRO A 105 12.60 9.72 2.73
N HIS A 106 11.51 10.46 2.79
CA HIS A 106 11.46 11.79 3.37
C HIS A 106 10.16 11.99 4.15
N LYS A 107 10.17 12.93 5.07
CA LYS A 107 8.98 13.29 5.84
C LYS A 107 8.08 14.18 5.00
N LEU A 108 6.79 13.83 4.93
CA LEU A 108 5.77 14.72 4.38
C LEU A 108 5.51 15.88 5.34
N GLU A 109 5.39 17.09 4.82
CA GLU A 109 5.11 18.28 5.63
C GLU A 109 3.62 18.39 6.01
N ALA A 110 2.73 17.88 5.14
CA ALA A 110 1.29 17.92 5.36
C ALA A 110 0.58 16.81 4.57
N TRP A 111 -0.64 16.50 4.98
CA TRP A 111 -1.56 15.64 4.22
C TRP A 111 -2.27 16.46 3.15
N LYS A 112 -1.58 16.74 2.04
CA LYS A 112 -2.05 17.54 0.90
C LYS A 112 -1.63 16.89 -0.40
N ALA A 113 -2.40 17.08 -1.47
CA ALA A 113 -2.13 16.50 -2.78
C ALA A 113 -0.71 16.83 -3.29
N THR A 114 -0.25 18.06 -3.12
CA THR A 114 1.09 18.53 -3.53
C THR A 114 2.25 17.92 -2.74
N GLU A 115 1.99 17.41 -1.55
CA GLU A 115 2.98 16.64 -0.78
C GLU A 115 2.91 15.16 -1.13
N LEU A 116 1.69 14.63 -1.26
CA LEU A 116 1.46 13.24 -1.59
C LEU A 116 2.00 12.87 -2.98
N GLU A 117 1.91 13.77 -3.96
CA GLU A 117 2.43 13.52 -5.33
C GLU A 117 3.95 13.24 -5.38
N LYS A 118 4.71 13.61 -4.33
CA LYS A 118 6.14 13.33 -4.19
C LYS A 118 6.42 11.87 -3.80
N MET A 119 5.41 11.15 -3.35
CA MET A 119 5.55 9.74 -2.97
C MET A 119 5.68 8.84 -4.19
N PRO A 120 6.35 7.67 -4.05
CA PRO A 120 6.43 6.68 -5.11
C PRO A 120 5.07 6.28 -5.67
N THR A 121 5.04 5.90 -6.95
CA THR A 121 3.81 5.55 -7.65
C THR A 121 3.11 4.31 -7.15
N TYR A 122 3.76 3.46 -6.36
CA TYR A 122 3.08 2.36 -5.67
C TYR A 122 2.23 2.83 -4.47
N TYR A 123 2.41 4.06 -3.98
CA TYR A 123 1.54 4.69 -2.98
C TYR A 123 0.56 5.68 -3.61
N ILE A 124 1.10 6.60 -4.42
CA ILE A 124 0.31 7.63 -5.09
C ILE A 124 0.38 7.36 -6.58
N MET A 125 -0.55 6.51 -7.03
CA MET A 125 -0.65 5.99 -8.39
C MET A 125 -1.07 7.08 -9.37
N ASP A 126 -0.73 6.95 -10.64
CA ASP A 126 -1.42 7.70 -11.68
C ASP A 126 -2.91 7.35 -11.68
N LEU A 127 -3.76 8.31 -12.00
CA LEU A 127 -5.21 8.18 -11.82
C LEU A 127 -5.79 6.98 -12.60
N ASP A 128 -5.32 6.77 -13.82
CA ASP A 128 -5.85 5.73 -14.73
C ASP A 128 -5.12 4.38 -14.60
N ASP A 129 -3.98 4.33 -13.91
CA ASP A 129 -3.19 3.09 -13.80
C ASP A 129 -3.86 2.06 -12.88
N THR A 130 -3.67 0.80 -13.23
CA THR A 130 -3.73 -0.32 -12.28
C THR A 130 -2.41 -0.44 -11.51
N MET A 131 -2.38 -1.20 -10.41
CA MET A 131 -1.11 -1.41 -9.68
C MET A 131 -0.05 -2.12 -10.53
N PRO A 132 -0.37 -3.17 -11.31
CA PRO A 132 0.59 -3.77 -12.22
C PRO A 132 1.21 -2.78 -13.22
N GLU A 133 0.42 -1.88 -13.80
CA GLU A 133 0.90 -0.84 -14.72
C GLU A 133 1.79 0.19 -14.00
N ALA A 134 1.38 0.63 -12.82
CA ALA A 134 2.15 1.58 -12.03
C ALA A 134 3.56 1.09 -11.71
N VAL A 135 3.72 -0.20 -11.35
CA VAL A 135 5.02 -0.76 -10.98
C VAL A 135 5.81 -1.33 -12.16
N ALA A 136 5.17 -1.66 -13.28
CA ALA A 136 5.86 -2.18 -14.46
C ALA A 136 6.95 -1.25 -15.00
N ARG A 137 6.79 0.06 -14.79
CA ARG A 137 7.77 1.08 -15.18
C ARG A 137 9.07 1.01 -14.39
N GLU A 138 9.00 0.41 -13.20
CA GLU A 138 10.11 0.26 -12.26
C GLU A 138 10.65 -1.18 -12.22
N MET A 139 10.43 -1.93 -13.32
CA MET A 139 10.97 -3.28 -13.46
C MET A 139 12.50 -3.22 -13.44
N PRO A 140 13.16 -3.96 -12.55
CA PRO A 140 14.63 -4.01 -12.51
C PRO A 140 15.20 -4.62 -13.79
N SER A 141 16.37 -4.17 -14.18
CA SER A 141 17.11 -4.75 -15.29
C SER A 141 17.52 -6.21 -15.00
N LYS A 142 17.86 -6.96 -16.03
CA LYS A 142 18.35 -8.33 -15.86
C LYS A 142 19.60 -8.42 -14.99
N LEU A 143 20.45 -7.41 -14.99
CA LEU A 143 21.65 -7.37 -14.15
C LEU A 143 21.29 -7.16 -12.68
N GLU A 144 20.34 -6.28 -12.40
CA GLU A 144 19.83 -6.05 -11.04
C GLU A 144 19.13 -7.29 -10.50
N ILE A 145 18.32 -7.99 -11.31
CA ILE A 145 17.70 -9.25 -10.93
C ILE A 145 18.75 -10.30 -10.57
N GLN A 146 19.80 -10.45 -11.41
CA GLN A 146 20.90 -11.38 -11.14
C GLN A 146 21.72 -11.04 -9.90
N ALA A 147 21.87 -9.75 -9.59
CA ALA A 147 22.58 -9.27 -8.42
C ALA A 147 21.75 -9.30 -7.13
N ASN A 148 20.43 -9.52 -7.25
CA ASN A 148 19.53 -9.51 -6.09
C ASN A 148 19.77 -10.73 -5.20
N THR A 149 20.08 -10.48 -3.92
CA THR A 149 20.41 -11.53 -2.94
C THR A 149 19.36 -11.73 -1.86
N TRP A 150 18.38 -10.82 -1.77
CA TRP A 150 17.35 -10.86 -0.73
C TRP A 150 16.01 -11.46 -1.20
N LEU A 151 15.79 -11.56 -2.52
CA LEU A 151 14.62 -12.19 -3.13
C LEU A 151 15.03 -12.79 -4.49
N THR A 152 15.55 -13.98 -4.48
CA THR A 152 15.93 -14.72 -5.69
C THR A 152 14.71 -15.05 -6.56
N ASP A 153 14.91 -15.37 -7.85
CA ASP A 153 13.80 -15.79 -8.72
C ASP A 153 13.10 -17.06 -8.20
N GLN A 154 13.86 -17.97 -7.57
CA GLN A 154 13.30 -19.17 -6.98
C GLN A 154 12.38 -18.86 -5.79
N GLU A 155 12.78 -17.95 -4.92
CA GLU A 155 11.95 -17.50 -3.80
C GLU A 155 10.72 -16.73 -4.30
N LEU A 156 10.90 -15.85 -5.29
CA LEU A 156 9.79 -15.10 -5.88
C LEU A 156 8.77 -16.02 -6.57
N SER A 157 9.22 -17.12 -7.20
CA SER A 157 8.33 -18.09 -7.82
C SER A 157 7.37 -18.72 -6.81
N ILE A 158 7.80 -18.96 -5.56
CA ILE A 158 6.91 -19.44 -4.49
C ILE A 158 5.79 -18.44 -4.22
N TYR A 159 6.11 -17.14 -4.12
CA TYR A 159 5.09 -16.10 -3.96
C TYR A 159 4.14 -16.05 -5.17
N ALA A 160 4.69 -16.13 -6.38
CA ALA A 160 3.90 -16.09 -7.60
C ALA A 160 2.92 -17.27 -7.70
N GLU A 161 3.35 -18.48 -7.33
CA GLU A 161 2.52 -19.69 -7.27
C GLU A 161 1.38 -19.52 -6.25
N GLU A 162 1.68 -19.02 -5.05
CA GLU A 162 0.68 -18.77 -4.01
C GLU A 162 -0.36 -17.74 -4.46
N TYR A 163 0.07 -16.61 -5.04
CA TYR A 163 -0.87 -15.59 -5.54
C TYR A 163 -1.62 -16.05 -6.79
N THR A 164 -1.04 -16.92 -7.62
CA THR A 164 -1.75 -17.53 -8.75
C THR A 164 -2.89 -18.43 -8.26
N SER A 165 -2.67 -19.15 -7.16
CA SER A 165 -3.66 -20.06 -6.58
C SER A 165 -4.75 -19.34 -5.78
N ASN A 166 -4.38 -18.32 -5.01
CA ASN A 166 -5.24 -17.69 -4.01
C ASN A 166 -5.75 -16.29 -4.42
N GLY A 167 -5.13 -15.67 -5.42
CA GLY A 167 -5.38 -14.26 -5.76
C GLY A 167 -4.93 -13.31 -4.68
N PHE A 168 -5.31 -12.03 -4.82
CA PHE A 168 -4.98 -10.96 -3.89
C PHE A 168 -6.15 -10.57 -2.99
N GLN A 169 -7.36 -11.10 -3.26
CA GLN A 169 -8.61 -10.64 -2.65
C GLN A 169 -8.57 -10.67 -1.11
N GLY A 170 -7.95 -11.67 -0.51
CA GLY A 170 -7.85 -11.78 0.95
C GLY A 170 -7.09 -10.63 1.63
N GLY A 171 -6.23 -9.94 0.89
CA GLY A 171 -5.49 -8.77 1.38
C GLY A 171 -6.12 -7.42 1.02
N LEU A 172 -7.17 -7.41 0.17
CA LEU A 172 -7.78 -6.19 -0.36
C LEU A 172 -9.04 -5.75 0.42
N ASN A 173 -9.62 -6.59 1.26
CA ASN A 173 -10.87 -6.32 2.01
C ASN A 173 -10.62 -5.79 3.40
#